data_5262e93f7f039ea515447c5017226546
#
_entry.id   5262e93f7f039ea515447c5017226546
#
_cell.length_a   1.000
_cell.length_b   1.000
_cell.length_c   1.000
_cell.angle_alpha   90.00
_cell.angle_beta   90.00
_cell.angle_gamma   90.00
#
_symmetry.space_group_name_H-M   'P 1'
#
loop_
_entity.id
_entity.type
_entity.pdbx_description
1 polymer ?
#
loop_
_entity_poly.entity_id
_entity_poly.type
_entity_poly.pdbx_seq_one_letter_code
_entity_poly.pdbx_strand_id
1 'polypeptide(L)'
;ASASELSTQLFFAAEVLSKNTSLRRAFADPSREAASKGVLVKDLFGKTLNTLALEILTDVSALRWSSAGDLVHVIEQLAIEAEASAANINNELDRVEDEFFETSHLVVDNFELRKALVGTGTPEAKSALISEVLAKKASPSTVKLAVALVTSLRGRSIEAAFADYLFGLANRRNRLIAI
;
A
#
# COMPACT_ATOMS: atom_id res chain seq x y z
N ALA A 1 -10.25 4.89 -14.95
CA ALA A 1 -9.85 4.90 -13.54
C ALA A 1 -8.57 5.70 -13.39
N SER A 2 -8.48 6.59 -12.40
CA SER A 2 -7.26 7.34 -12.11
C SER A 2 -6.21 6.45 -11.42
N ALA A 3 -4.94 6.83 -11.52
CA ALA A 3 -3.87 6.12 -10.81
C ALA A 3 -4.09 6.16 -9.29
N SER A 4 -4.60 7.25 -8.74
CA SER A 4 -4.92 7.35 -7.31
C SER A 4 -6.09 6.45 -6.91
N GLU A 5 -7.10 6.29 -7.75
CA GLU A 5 -8.18 5.32 -7.52
C GLU A 5 -7.65 3.87 -7.54
N LEU A 6 -6.79 3.54 -8.49
CA LEU A 6 -6.11 2.24 -8.54
C LEU A 6 -5.32 1.97 -7.26
N SER A 7 -4.57 2.95 -6.77
CA SER A 7 -3.85 2.87 -5.49
C SER A 7 -4.79 2.53 -4.34
N THR A 8 -5.91 3.24 -4.21
CA THR A 8 -6.91 2.98 -3.18
C THR A 8 -7.45 1.55 -3.23
N GLN A 9 -7.75 1.06 -4.43
CA GLN A 9 -8.29 -0.28 -4.62
C GLN A 9 -7.25 -1.38 -4.33
N LEU A 10 -5.99 -1.17 -4.69
CA LEU A 10 -4.91 -2.12 -4.38
C LEU A 10 -4.59 -2.14 -2.88
N PHE A 11 -4.59 -1.00 -2.19
CA PHE A 11 -4.48 -0.98 -0.73
C PHE A 11 -5.63 -1.74 -0.06
N PHE A 12 -6.85 -1.56 -0.53
CA PHE A 12 -8.02 -2.30 -0.04
C PHE A 12 -7.84 -3.82 -0.22
N ALA A 13 -7.41 -4.28 -1.39
CA ALA A 13 -7.16 -5.68 -1.66
C ALA A 13 -6.07 -6.25 -0.74
N ALA A 14 -4.96 -5.52 -0.56
CA ALA A 14 -3.89 -5.91 0.35
C ALA A 14 -4.40 -6.05 1.80
N GLU A 15 -5.24 -5.15 2.25
CA GLU A 15 -5.83 -5.20 3.60
C GLU A 15 -6.76 -6.40 3.78
N VAL A 16 -7.65 -6.66 2.82
CA VAL A 16 -8.55 -7.82 2.86
C VAL A 16 -7.76 -9.12 2.96
N LEU A 17 -6.73 -9.30 2.12
CA LEU A 17 -5.89 -10.50 2.14
C LEU A 17 -5.05 -10.58 3.42
N SER A 18 -4.55 -9.47 3.92
CA SER A 18 -3.78 -9.41 5.17
C SER A 18 -4.59 -9.89 6.37
N LYS A 19 -5.86 -9.49 6.45
CA LYS A 19 -6.76 -9.86 7.55
C LYS A 19 -7.35 -11.26 7.45
N ASN A 20 -7.28 -11.89 6.28
CA ASN A 20 -7.88 -13.21 6.05
C ASN A 20 -6.83 -14.23 5.63
N THR A 21 -6.33 -14.99 6.60
CA THR A 21 -5.27 -15.97 6.39
C THR A 21 -5.66 -17.06 5.39
N SER A 22 -6.89 -17.54 5.40
CA SER A 22 -7.36 -18.59 4.49
C SER A 22 -7.37 -18.10 3.03
N LEU A 23 -7.88 -16.89 2.80
CA LEU A 23 -7.87 -16.27 1.47
C LEU A 23 -6.44 -16.02 0.99
N ARG A 24 -5.60 -15.44 1.82
CA ARG A 24 -4.19 -15.17 1.51
C ARG A 24 -3.46 -16.44 1.09
N ARG A 25 -3.65 -17.54 1.81
CA ARG A 25 -3.08 -18.83 1.47
C ARG A 25 -3.61 -19.38 0.15
N ALA A 26 -4.93 -19.27 -0.10
CA ALA A 26 -5.53 -19.71 -1.35
C ALA A 26 -4.97 -18.99 -2.58
N PHE A 27 -4.73 -17.68 -2.48
CA PHE A 27 -4.13 -16.89 -3.55
C PHE A 27 -2.65 -17.20 -3.76
N ALA A 28 -1.90 -17.50 -2.70
CA ALA A 28 -0.47 -17.78 -2.76
C ALA A 28 -0.16 -19.28 -3.03
N ASP A 29 -1.14 -20.15 -3.02
CA ASP A 29 -0.96 -21.61 -3.17
C ASP A 29 -0.31 -21.95 -4.52
N PRO A 30 0.93 -22.49 -4.53
CA PRO A 30 1.61 -22.83 -5.77
C PRO A 30 1.01 -24.04 -6.49
N SER A 31 0.20 -24.85 -5.81
CA SER A 31 -0.49 -26.00 -6.40
C SER A 31 -1.78 -25.63 -7.13
N ARG A 32 -2.30 -24.43 -6.88
CA ARG A 32 -3.53 -23.95 -7.51
C ARG A 32 -3.22 -23.35 -8.89
N GLU A 33 -3.97 -23.77 -9.89
CA GLU A 33 -3.83 -23.26 -11.26
C GLU A 33 -4.16 -21.75 -11.34
N ALA A 34 -3.45 -21.04 -12.22
CA ALA A 34 -3.65 -19.60 -12.44
C ALA A 34 -5.11 -19.25 -12.79
N ALA A 35 -5.76 -20.06 -13.62
CA ALA A 35 -7.17 -19.87 -13.98
C ALA A 35 -8.10 -19.92 -12.75
N SER A 36 -7.86 -20.85 -11.83
CA SER A 36 -8.64 -20.98 -10.58
C SER A 36 -8.42 -19.79 -9.66
N LYS A 37 -7.20 -19.26 -9.61
CA LYS A 37 -6.89 -18.03 -8.86
C LYS A 37 -7.59 -16.80 -9.46
N GLY A 38 -7.65 -16.70 -10.78
CA GLY A 38 -8.38 -15.65 -11.49
C GLY A 38 -9.88 -15.66 -11.20
N VAL A 39 -10.49 -16.83 -11.13
CA VAL A 39 -11.89 -16.98 -10.71
C VAL A 39 -12.08 -16.50 -9.29
N LEU A 40 -11.18 -16.88 -8.38
CA LEU A 40 -11.23 -16.45 -6.98
C LEU A 40 -11.09 -14.92 -6.81
N VAL A 41 -10.21 -14.27 -7.59
CA VAL A 41 -10.10 -12.80 -7.66
C VAL A 41 -11.45 -12.20 -8.06
N LYS A 42 -12.05 -12.72 -9.11
CA LYS A 42 -13.31 -12.22 -9.65
C LYS A 42 -14.48 -12.40 -8.69
N ASP A 43 -14.55 -13.55 -8.05
CA ASP A 43 -15.61 -13.84 -7.07
C ASP A 43 -15.51 -12.94 -5.83
N LEU A 44 -14.28 -12.69 -5.35
CA LEU A 44 -14.06 -11.91 -4.15
C LEU A 44 -14.15 -10.39 -4.39
N PHE A 45 -13.56 -9.92 -5.47
CA PHE A 45 -13.36 -8.48 -5.73
C PHE A 45 -14.17 -7.93 -6.92
N GLY A 46 -14.79 -8.79 -7.72
CA GLY A 46 -15.41 -8.39 -9.00
C GLY A 46 -16.52 -7.35 -8.88
N LYS A 47 -17.18 -7.24 -7.72
CA LYS A 47 -18.22 -6.25 -7.46
C LYS A 47 -17.69 -4.95 -6.85
N THR A 48 -16.44 -4.95 -6.39
CA THR A 48 -15.88 -3.87 -5.57
C THR A 48 -14.77 -3.10 -6.30
N LEU A 49 -13.99 -3.81 -7.12
CA LEU A 49 -12.85 -3.24 -7.81
C LEU A 49 -13.13 -3.02 -9.29
N ASN A 50 -12.45 -2.03 -9.88
CA ASN A 50 -12.53 -1.79 -11.32
C ASN A 50 -11.74 -2.84 -12.11
N THR A 51 -11.93 -2.86 -13.43
CA THR A 51 -11.32 -3.83 -14.34
C THR A 51 -9.80 -3.86 -14.24
N LEU A 52 -9.14 -2.71 -14.19
CA LEU A 52 -7.68 -2.64 -14.12
C LEU A 52 -7.13 -3.24 -12.83
N ALA A 53 -7.75 -2.94 -11.69
CA ALA A 53 -7.35 -3.53 -10.40
C ALA A 53 -7.55 -5.05 -10.41
N LEU A 54 -8.65 -5.55 -10.98
CA LEU A 54 -8.90 -6.98 -11.11
C LEU A 54 -7.87 -7.68 -12.00
N GLU A 55 -7.49 -7.08 -13.13
CA GLU A 55 -6.45 -7.60 -14.01
C GLU A 55 -5.12 -7.70 -13.29
N ILE A 56 -4.70 -6.63 -12.60
CA ILE A 56 -3.45 -6.62 -11.82
C ILE A 56 -3.46 -7.71 -10.75
N LEU A 57 -4.54 -7.84 -9.97
CA LEU A 57 -4.65 -8.87 -8.95
C LEU A 57 -4.63 -10.28 -9.54
N THR A 58 -5.25 -10.48 -10.68
CA THR A 58 -5.24 -11.76 -11.40
C THR A 58 -3.82 -12.11 -11.84
N ASP A 59 -3.10 -11.19 -12.44
CA ASP A 59 -1.74 -11.40 -12.92
C ASP A 59 -0.76 -11.66 -11.75
N VAL A 60 -0.87 -10.87 -10.69
CA VAL A 60 -0.04 -11.03 -9.48
C VAL A 60 -0.32 -12.38 -8.80
N SER A 61 -1.59 -12.79 -8.72
CA SER A 61 -1.98 -14.07 -8.11
C SER A 61 -1.50 -15.28 -8.93
N ALA A 62 -1.36 -15.13 -10.25
CA ALA A 62 -0.87 -16.17 -11.13
C ALA A 62 0.62 -16.48 -10.94
N LEU A 63 1.38 -15.57 -10.35
CA LEU A 63 2.81 -15.77 -10.07
C LEU A 63 3.02 -16.81 -8.97
N ARG A 64 4.23 -17.37 -8.92
CA ARG A 64 4.65 -18.25 -7.82
C ARG A 64 5.13 -17.42 -6.64
N TRP A 65 4.61 -17.74 -5.46
CA TRP A 65 4.91 -17.05 -4.23
C TRP A 65 5.65 -17.97 -3.24
N SER A 66 6.74 -17.47 -2.66
CA SER A 66 7.49 -18.16 -1.61
C SER A 66 6.71 -18.18 -0.30
N SER A 67 5.94 -17.13 -0.04
CA SER A 67 5.04 -17.02 1.11
C SER A 67 3.77 -16.25 0.76
N ALA A 68 2.72 -16.46 1.53
CA ALA A 68 1.51 -15.68 1.41
C ALA A 68 1.70 -14.20 1.80
N GLY A 69 2.67 -13.92 2.66
CA GLY A 69 3.05 -12.56 3.04
C GLY A 69 3.69 -11.78 1.89
N ASP A 70 4.48 -12.45 1.05
CA ASP A 70 5.14 -11.83 -0.10
C ASP A 70 4.11 -11.34 -1.13
N LEU A 71 3.04 -12.10 -1.34
CA LEU A 71 1.92 -11.67 -2.20
C LEU A 71 1.31 -10.35 -1.70
N VAL A 72 0.99 -10.26 -0.43
CA VAL A 72 0.41 -9.04 0.17
C VAL A 72 1.38 -7.88 0.06
N HIS A 73 2.66 -8.12 0.32
CA HIS A 73 3.71 -7.10 0.21
C HIS A 73 3.81 -6.53 -1.21
N VAL A 74 3.77 -7.37 -2.23
CA VAL A 74 3.83 -6.92 -3.63
C VAL A 74 2.58 -6.12 -4.01
N ILE A 75 1.40 -6.52 -3.56
CA ILE A 75 0.17 -5.75 -3.81
C ILE A 75 0.27 -4.36 -3.16
N GLU A 76 0.78 -4.28 -1.93
CA GLU A 76 1.02 -3.00 -1.27
C GLU A 76 2.04 -2.14 -2.03
N GLN A 77 3.15 -2.72 -2.51
CA GLN A 77 4.13 -2.00 -3.33
C GLN A 77 3.52 -1.45 -4.62
N LEU A 78 2.67 -2.22 -5.28
CA LEU A 78 1.95 -1.75 -6.48
C LEU A 78 0.97 -0.61 -6.15
N ALA A 79 0.32 -0.65 -4.99
CA ALA A 79 -0.54 0.44 -4.52
C ALA A 79 0.26 1.73 -4.30
N ILE A 80 1.44 1.64 -3.70
CA ILE A 80 2.35 2.78 -3.49
C ILE A 80 2.81 3.34 -4.85
N GLU A 81 3.23 2.50 -5.77
CA GLU A 81 3.66 2.91 -7.10
C GLU A 81 2.53 3.56 -7.91
N ALA A 82 1.29 3.10 -7.74
CA ALA A 82 0.12 3.72 -8.36
C ALA A 82 -0.11 5.15 -7.84
N GLU A 83 0.02 5.38 -6.53
CA GLU A 83 -0.07 6.73 -5.97
C GLU A 83 1.10 7.62 -6.40
N ALA A 84 2.31 7.06 -6.46
CA ALA A 84 3.47 7.76 -7.00
C ALA A 84 3.25 8.17 -8.47
N SER A 85 2.58 7.33 -9.26
CA SER A 85 2.20 7.66 -10.64
C SER A 85 1.21 8.81 -10.70
N ALA A 86 0.22 8.83 -9.81
CA ALA A 86 -0.72 9.93 -9.70
C ALA A 86 -0.02 11.25 -9.35
N ALA A 87 0.90 11.22 -8.40
CA ALA A 87 1.71 12.38 -8.03
C ALA A 87 2.59 12.85 -9.19
N ASN A 88 3.17 11.93 -9.94
CA ASN A 88 4.00 12.25 -11.11
C ASN A 88 3.21 12.94 -12.23
N ILE A 89 1.97 12.50 -12.49
CA ILE A 89 1.10 13.15 -13.48
C ILE A 89 0.86 14.62 -13.13
N ASN A 90 0.84 14.96 -11.85
CA ASN A 90 0.68 16.30 -11.35
C ASN A 90 2.00 17.06 -11.12
N ASN A 91 3.13 16.46 -11.49
CA ASN A 91 4.49 16.98 -11.22
C ASN A 91 4.79 17.16 -9.72
N GLU A 92 4.22 16.32 -8.88
CA GLU A 92 4.35 16.39 -7.41
C GLU A 92 5.17 15.23 -6.82
N LEU A 93 5.70 14.30 -7.64
CA LEU A 93 6.38 13.11 -7.12
C LEU A 93 7.59 13.45 -6.24
N ASP A 94 8.44 14.38 -6.66
CA ASP A 94 9.59 14.81 -5.86
C ASP A 94 9.16 15.39 -4.50
N ARG A 95 8.11 16.19 -4.51
CA ARG A 95 7.52 16.76 -3.30
C ARG A 95 6.98 15.66 -2.37
N VAL A 96 6.26 14.68 -2.91
CA VAL A 96 5.72 13.56 -2.13
C VAL A 96 6.86 12.74 -1.50
N GLU A 97 7.93 12.47 -2.24
CA GLU A 97 9.11 11.78 -1.70
C GLU A 97 9.72 12.55 -0.53
N ASP A 98 9.96 13.84 -0.69
CA ASP A 98 10.54 14.70 0.35
C ASP A 98 9.63 14.78 1.57
N GLU A 99 8.34 15.04 1.39
CA GLU A 99 7.36 15.11 2.47
C GLU A 99 7.23 13.77 3.20
N PHE A 100 7.28 12.64 2.49
CA PHE A 100 7.17 11.32 3.10
C PHE A 100 8.43 10.96 3.89
N PHE A 101 9.60 11.34 3.40
CA PHE A 101 10.87 11.21 4.13
C PHE A 101 10.86 12.04 5.42
N GLU A 102 10.42 13.29 5.36
CA GLU A 102 10.27 14.14 6.54
C GLU A 102 9.25 13.58 7.53
N THR A 103 8.15 13.01 7.04
CA THR A 103 7.15 12.34 7.86
C THR A 103 7.74 11.15 8.60
N SER A 104 8.60 10.37 7.96
CA SER A 104 9.27 9.22 8.59
C SER A 104 10.12 9.68 9.79
N HIS A 105 10.89 10.74 9.64
CA HIS A 105 11.69 11.33 10.73
C HIS A 105 10.79 11.89 11.83
N LEU A 106 9.75 12.64 11.48
CA LEU A 106 8.81 13.19 12.44
C LEU A 106 8.20 12.10 13.34
N VAL A 107 7.79 10.99 12.76
CA VAL A 107 7.16 9.89 13.50
C VAL A 107 8.19 9.09 14.30
N VAL A 108 9.31 8.72 13.70
CA VAL A 108 10.34 7.87 14.35
C VAL A 108 11.01 8.59 15.50
N ASP A 109 11.29 9.89 15.35
CA ASP A 109 12.00 10.69 16.33
C ASP A 109 11.11 11.22 17.46
N ASN A 110 9.78 11.16 17.30
CA ASN A 110 8.82 11.58 18.32
C ASN A 110 8.24 10.36 19.06
N PHE A 111 8.71 10.12 20.28
CA PHE A 111 8.32 8.97 21.09
C PHE A 111 6.81 8.87 21.32
N GLU A 112 6.14 9.96 21.69
CA GLU A 112 4.69 9.95 21.99
C GLU A 112 3.85 9.69 20.73
N LEU A 113 4.21 10.32 19.61
CA LEU A 113 3.54 10.10 18.34
C LEU A 113 3.74 8.66 17.86
N ARG A 114 4.96 8.17 17.88
CA ARG A 114 5.29 6.78 17.52
C ARG A 114 4.51 5.79 18.38
N LYS A 115 4.50 5.98 19.71
CA LYS A 115 3.77 5.13 20.64
C LYS A 115 2.27 5.09 20.34
N ALA A 116 1.67 6.25 20.03
CA ALA A 116 0.26 6.33 19.67
C ALA A 116 -0.05 5.60 18.35
N LEU A 117 0.81 5.70 17.35
CA LEU A 117 0.63 5.07 16.04
C LEU A 117 0.90 3.56 16.04
N VAL A 118 1.82 3.07 16.88
CA VAL A 118 2.16 1.64 16.99
C VAL A 118 1.26 0.91 18.00
N GLY A 119 0.69 1.63 18.95
CA GLY A 119 -0.09 1.08 20.06
C GLY A 119 -1.41 0.44 19.64
N THR A 120 -2.24 0.16 20.65
CA THR A 120 -3.52 -0.57 20.52
C THR A 120 -4.71 0.26 20.03
N GLY A 121 -4.49 1.51 19.64
CA GLY A 121 -5.53 2.38 19.09
C GLY A 121 -6.20 1.79 17.85
N THR A 122 -7.45 2.21 17.59
CA THR A 122 -8.19 1.77 16.39
C THR A 122 -7.55 2.33 15.11
N PRO A 123 -7.72 1.66 13.95
CA PRO A 123 -7.27 2.21 12.68
C PRO A 123 -7.82 3.62 12.41
N GLU A 124 -9.06 3.90 12.77
CA GLU A 124 -9.70 5.21 12.62
C GLU A 124 -9.01 6.27 13.47
N ALA A 125 -8.65 5.95 14.71
CA ALA A 125 -7.92 6.88 15.59
C ALA A 125 -6.51 7.17 15.08
N LYS A 126 -5.80 6.15 14.59
CA LYS A 126 -4.46 6.31 13.98
C LYS A 126 -4.52 7.15 12.71
N SER A 127 -5.50 6.88 11.86
CA SER A 127 -5.76 7.65 10.64
C SER A 127 -6.04 9.13 10.94
N ALA A 128 -6.90 9.40 11.91
CA ALA A 128 -7.21 10.77 12.34
C ALA A 128 -5.96 11.48 12.89
N LEU A 129 -5.18 10.80 13.72
CA LEU A 129 -3.97 11.38 14.32
C LEU A 129 -2.94 11.76 13.27
N ILE A 130 -2.57 10.85 12.37
CA ILE A 130 -1.58 11.15 11.35
C ILE A 130 -2.08 12.20 10.35
N SER A 131 -3.35 12.17 10.00
CA SER A 131 -3.97 13.18 9.14
C SER A 131 -3.92 14.57 9.78
N GLU A 132 -4.18 14.69 11.08
CA GLU A 132 -4.08 15.96 11.81
C GLU A 132 -2.65 16.48 11.86
N VAL A 133 -1.68 15.61 12.17
CA VAL A 133 -0.25 15.95 12.21
C VAL A 133 0.24 16.48 10.86
N LEU A 134 -0.22 15.90 9.77
CA LEU A 134 0.18 16.26 8.40
C LEU A 134 -0.70 17.33 7.76
N ALA A 135 -1.86 17.65 8.33
CA ALA A 135 -2.76 18.68 7.82
C ALA A 135 -2.00 20.01 7.64
N LYS A 136 -2.15 20.65 6.49
CA LYS A 136 -1.48 21.91 6.12
C LYS A 136 0.04 21.82 5.87
N LYS A 137 0.66 20.66 6.07
CA LYS A 137 2.13 20.47 5.89
C LYS A 137 2.47 19.56 4.73
N ALA A 138 1.54 18.71 4.31
CA ALA A 138 1.79 17.69 3.31
C ALA A 138 0.69 17.66 2.24
N SER A 139 1.07 17.19 1.05
CA SER A 139 0.15 16.96 -0.06
C SER A 139 -0.85 15.84 0.22
N PRO A 140 -1.98 15.79 -0.50
CA PRO A 140 -2.97 14.71 -0.34
C PRO A 140 -2.38 13.32 -0.54
N SER A 141 -1.49 13.12 -1.49
CA SER A 141 -0.81 11.84 -1.72
C SER A 141 0.05 11.42 -0.53
N THR A 142 0.81 12.33 0.06
CA THR A 142 1.61 12.06 1.27
C THR A 142 0.72 11.65 2.44
N VAL A 143 -0.37 12.37 2.68
CA VAL A 143 -1.33 12.03 3.74
C VAL A 143 -1.94 10.66 3.51
N LYS A 144 -2.38 10.36 2.29
CA LYS A 144 -2.94 9.07 1.92
C LYS A 144 -1.98 7.91 2.18
N LEU A 145 -0.73 8.04 1.76
CA LEU A 145 0.30 7.02 1.98
C LEU A 145 0.62 6.85 3.47
N ALA A 146 0.70 7.93 4.23
CA ALA A 146 0.93 7.88 5.67
C ALA A 146 -0.23 7.19 6.41
N VAL A 147 -1.47 7.47 6.05
CA VAL A 147 -2.66 6.79 6.60
C VAL A 147 -2.63 5.30 6.27
N ALA A 148 -2.35 4.92 5.03
CA ALA A 148 -2.23 3.52 4.64
C ALA A 148 -1.15 2.80 5.45
N LEU A 149 0.01 3.42 5.66
CA LEU A 149 1.12 2.87 6.44
C LEU A 149 0.73 2.61 7.89
N VAL A 150 0.22 3.61 8.59
CA VAL A 150 -0.05 3.51 10.04
C VAL A 150 -1.25 2.61 10.36
N THR A 151 -2.16 2.41 9.42
CA THR A 151 -3.31 1.51 9.57
C THR A 151 -3.02 0.07 9.15
N SER A 152 -1.90 -0.20 8.50
CA SER A 152 -1.55 -1.52 7.92
C SER A 152 -0.09 -1.90 8.18
N LEU A 153 0.39 -1.81 9.41
CA LEU A 153 1.76 -2.21 9.77
C LEU A 153 2.01 -3.71 9.56
N ARG A 154 1.02 -4.55 9.74
CA ARG A 154 1.08 -6.00 9.50
C ARG A 154 2.23 -6.68 10.26
N GLY A 155 2.45 -6.31 11.52
CA GLY A 155 3.52 -6.85 12.36
C GLY A 155 4.93 -6.31 12.06
N ARG A 156 5.09 -5.43 11.07
CA ARG A 156 6.37 -4.73 10.83
C ARG A 156 6.61 -3.66 11.89
N SER A 157 7.87 -3.34 12.15
CA SER A 157 8.20 -2.09 12.84
C SER A 157 7.77 -0.90 11.98
N ILE A 158 7.51 0.22 12.61
CA ILE A 158 7.13 1.44 11.87
C ILE A 158 8.26 1.93 10.96
N GLU A 159 9.52 1.73 11.38
CA GLU A 159 10.71 2.04 10.59
C GLU A 159 10.77 1.18 9.32
N ALA A 160 10.52 -0.12 9.45
CA ALA A 160 10.49 -1.03 8.29
C ALA A 160 9.36 -0.66 7.32
N ALA A 161 8.19 -0.29 7.84
CA ALA A 161 7.07 0.15 7.03
C ALA A 161 7.40 1.45 6.25
N PHE A 162 8.01 2.44 6.89
CA PHE A 162 8.48 3.65 6.20
C PHE A 162 9.52 3.34 5.13
N ALA A 163 10.47 2.45 5.41
CA ALA A 163 11.47 2.02 4.43
C ALA A 163 10.83 1.37 3.19
N ASP A 164 9.83 0.52 3.39
CA ASP A 164 9.08 -0.13 2.30
C ASP A 164 8.35 0.89 1.42
N TYR A 165 7.73 1.89 2.03
CA TYR A 165 7.00 2.94 1.29
C TYR A 165 7.96 3.87 0.53
N LEU A 166 9.06 4.28 1.15
CA LEU A 166 10.10 5.08 0.49
C LEU A 166 10.72 4.32 -0.69
N PHE A 167 10.93 3.01 -0.53
CA PHE A 167 11.39 2.15 -1.62
C PHE A 167 10.42 2.15 -2.80
N GLY A 168 9.10 2.03 -2.55
CA GLY A 168 8.08 2.05 -3.59
C GLY A 168 8.03 3.37 -4.35
N LEU A 169 8.16 4.50 -3.65
CA LEU A 169 8.24 5.84 -4.25
C LEU A 169 9.48 5.99 -5.14
N ALA A 170 10.66 5.61 -4.62
CA ALA A 170 11.93 5.66 -5.36
C ALA A 170 11.93 4.72 -6.57
N ASN A 171 11.33 3.54 -6.44
CA ASN A 171 11.23 2.56 -7.52
C ASN A 171 10.43 3.12 -8.70
N ARG A 172 9.33 3.82 -8.46
CA ARG A 172 8.57 4.49 -9.51
C ARG A 172 9.38 5.58 -10.19
N ARG A 173 10.08 6.41 -9.43
CA ARG A 173 10.96 7.44 -9.95
C ARG A 173 12.04 6.87 -10.87
N ASN A 174 12.71 5.82 -10.46
CA ASN A 174 13.77 5.18 -11.23
C ASN A 174 13.27 4.61 -12.56
N ARG A 175 12.06 4.06 -12.60
CA ARG A 175 11.43 3.60 -13.85
C ARG A 175 11.14 4.74 -14.83
N LEU A 176 10.84 5.93 -14.32
CA LEU A 176 10.58 7.11 -15.16
C LEU A 176 11.86 7.68 -15.79
N ILE A 177 13.01 7.52 -15.12
CA ILE A 177 14.30 8.00 -15.62
C ILE A 177 14.89 7.03 -16.67
N ALA A 178 14.50 5.75 -16.64
CA ALA A 178 15.03 4.71 -17.52
C ALA A 178 14.38 4.68 -18.93
N ILE A 179 13.44 5.59 -19.23
CA ILE A 179 12.79 5.75 -20.52
C ILE A 179 13.38 6.97 -21.23
#